data_557bffd301484bbf0f4264bd3cbe03d7
#
_entry.id   557bffd301484bbf0f4264bd3cbe03d7
#
_cell.length_a   1.000
_cell.length_b   1.000
_cell.length_c   1.000
_cell.angle_alpha   90.00
_cell.angle_beta   90.00
_cell.angle_gamma   90.00
#
_symmetry.space_group_name_H-M   'P 1'
#
loop_
_entity.id
_entity.type
_entity.pdbx_description
1 polymer ?
#
loop_
_entity_poly.entity_id
_entity_poly.type
_entity_poly.pdbx_seq_one_letter_code
_entity_poly.pdbx_strand_id
1 'polypeptide(L)'
;RQQIFPVDPDAWNTVSNAMQKVISSPLGTAIHFGKNTHYTVAGKTGTVQMYAKRRFHYRSSKSIPKALKNNHLFISFAPIKHPTIALAIVVEHGEDADGIARHIIDRYLQLHQSNSERKAA
;
A
#
# COMPACT_ATOMS: atom_id res chain seq x y z
N ARG A 1 -3.54 15.02 -20.75
CA ARG A 1 -4.34 14.35 -19.69
C ARG A 1 -5.11 15.43 -18.96
N GLN A 2 -6.42 15.35 -18.97
CA GLN A 2 -7.27 16.27 -18.24
C GLN A 2 -7.15 15.96 -16.74
N GLN A 3 -6.76 16.94 -15.95
CA GLN A 3 -6.72 16.82 -14.50
C GLN A 3 -8.18 16.87 -14.00
N ILE A 4 -8.66 15.78 -13.44
CA ILE A 4 -10.07 15.65 -13.04
C ILE A 4 -10.37 16.49 -11.80
N PHE A 5 -9.38 16.68 -10.92
CA PHE A 5 -9.50 17.53 -9.73
C PHE A 5 -8.26 18.40 -9.59
N PRO A 6 -8.42 19.73 -9.43
CA PRO A 6 -7.32 20.59 -9.05
C PRO A 6 -6.91 20.25 -7.62
N VAL A 7 -5.67 19.80 -7.44
CA VAL A 7 -5.08 19.51 -6.13
C VAL A 7 -4.10 20.63 -5.82
N ASP A 8 -4.22 21.24 -4.65
CA ASP A 8 -3.21 22.17 -4.14
C ASP A 8 -1.84 21.44 -4.05
N PRO A 9 -0.80 21.97 -4.69
CA PRO A 9 0.53 21.35 -4.68
C PRO A 9 1.11 21.12 -3.28
N ASP A 10 0.87 22.04 -2.34
CA ASP A 10 1.36 21.93 -0.97
C ASP A 10 0.62 20.84 -0.19
N ALA A 11 -0.68 20.74 -0.37
CA ALA A 11 -1.49 19.66 0.18
C ALA A 11 -1.05 18.31 -0.39
N TRP A 12 -0.82 18.22 -1.72
CA TRP A 12 -0.33 17.01 -2.36
C TRP A 12 1.04 16.58 -1.81
N ASN A 13 1.99 17.50 -1.71
CA ASN A 13 3.31 17.24 -1.18
C ASN A 13 3.25 16.77 0.28
N THR A 14 2.43 17.40 1.10
CA THR A 14 2.23 17.05 2.50
C THR A 14 1.71 15.62 2.64
N VAL A 15 0.66 15.26 1.91
CA VAL A 15 0.04 13.93 1.94
C VAL A 15 1.00 12.87 1.39
N SER A 16 1.64 13.14 0.25
CA SER A 16 2.56 12.19 -0.39
C SER A 16 3.78 11.91 0.51
N ASN A 17 4.34 12.93 1.15
CA ASN A 17 5.42 12.77 2.11
C ASN A 17 5.00 11.98 3.35
N ALA A 18 3.78 12.22 3.86
CA ALA A 18 3.24 11.45 4.97
C ALA A 18 3.05 9.97 4.58
N MET A 19 2.51 9.70 3.38
CA MET A 19 2.35 8.34 2.85
C MET A 19 3.70 7.64 2.60
N GLN A 20 4.73 8.38 2.20
CA GLN A 20 6.09 7.83 2.08
C GLN A 20 6.62 7.39 3.44
N LYS A 21 6.40 8.17 4.50
CA LYS A 21 6.85 7.83 5.86
C LYS A 21 6.18 6.57 6.43
N VAL A 22 4.99 6.22 5.99
CA VAL A 22 4.34 4.94 6.35
C VAL A 22 5.21 3.74 5.97
N ILE A 23 6.01 3.88 4.91
CA ILE A 23 6.84 2.81 4.34
C ILE A 23 8.31 2.96 4.74
N SER A 24 8.83 4.19 4.82
CA SER A 24 10.26 4.45 5.03
C SER A 24 10.65 4.72 6.49
N SER A 25 9.70 5.12 7.33
CA SER A 25 9.98 5.41 8.75
C SER A 25 10.06 4.13 9.58
N PRO A 26 10.97 4.05 10.58
CA PRO A 26 10.98 2.96 11.56
C PRO A 26 9.66 2.78 12.32
N LEU A 27 8.86 3.84 12.44
CA LEU A 27 7.53 3.83 13.05
C LEU A 27 6.39 3.63 12.03
N GLY A 28 6.73 3.44 10.76
CA GLY A 28 5.75 3.25 9.69
C GLY A 28 5.05 1.90 9.76
N THR A 29 3.74 1.88 9.58
CA THR A 29 2.92 0.66 9.66
C THR A 29 3.19 -0.34 8.53
N ALA A 30 3.83 0.09 7.44
CA ALA A 30 4.25 -0.76 6.32
C ALA A 30 5.78 -0.74 6.13
N ILE A 31 6.56 -0.66 7.21
CA ILE A 31 8.03 -0.62 7.15
C ILE A 31 8.63 -1.85 6.44
N HIS A 32 7.97 -3.01 6.55
CA HIS A 32 8.42 -4.23 5.87
C HIS A 32 8.34 -4.14 4.36
N PHE A 33 7.37 -3.40 3.83
CA PHE A 33 7.26 -3.09 2.39
C PHE A 33 8.53 -2.37 1.89
N GLY A 34 9.04 -1.38 2.64
CA GLY A 34 10.17 -0.54 2.22
C GLY A 34 11.52 -1.23 2.20
N LYS A 35 11.65 -2.42 2.81
CA LYS A 35 12.93 -3.13 2.86
C LYS A 35 13.39 -3.54 1.46
N ASN A 36 14.65 -3.16 1.12
CA ASN A 36 15.31 -3.51 -0.15
C ASN A 36 14.52 -3.07 -1.41
N THR A 37 13.75 -1.97 -1.34
CA THR A 37 13.18 -1.36 -2.55
C THR A 37 14.22 -0.53 -3.29
N HIS A 38 14.23 -0.64 -4.62
CA HIS A 38 15.07 0.18 -5.51
C HIS A 38 14.28 1.36 -6.12
N TYR A 39 13.08 1.62 -5.62
CA TYR A 39 12.19 2.71 -6.06
C TYR A 39 11.55 3.39 -4.85
N THR A 40 11.05 4.61 -5.08
CA THR A 40 10.31 5.35 -4.06
C THR A 40 8.82 5.03 -4.15
N VAL A 41 8.18 4.81 -3.01
CA VAL A 41 6.76 4.47 -2.94
C VAL A 41 6.07 5.23 -1.82
N ALA A 42 4.86 5.67 -2.08
CA ALA A 42 3.94 6.22 -1.10
C ALA A 42 2.79 5.25 -0.90
N GLY A 43 2.40 5.01 0.34
CA GLY A 43 1.30 4.08 0.64
C GLY A 43 0.65 4.35 1.99
N LYS A 44 -0.52 3.72 2.20
CA LYS A 44 -1.26 3.80 3.46
C LYS A 44 -1.98 2.51 3.74
N THR A 45 -1.74 1.96 4.92
CA THR A 45 -2.48 0.81 5.44
C THR A 45 -3.85 1.22 5.96
N GLY A 46 -4.80 0.31 5.87
CA GLY A 46 -6.12 0.44 6.47
C GLY A 46 -6.56 -0.88 7.09
N THR A 47 -7.41 -0.80 8.12
CA THR A 47 -8.01 -1.97 8.73
C THR A 47 -9.50 -1.70 8.96
N VAL A 48 -10.35 -2.54 8.40
CA VAL A 48 -11.79 -2.51 8.66
C VAL A 48 -12.11 -3.59 9.67
N GLN A 49 -12.62 -3.16 10.81
CA GLN A 49 -13.03 -4.06 11.88
C GLN A 49 -14.40 -4.66 11.58
N MET A 50 -14.47 -5.99 11.46
CA MET A 50 -15.69 -6.71 11.08
C MET A 50 -16.61 -7.03 12.26
N TYR A 51 -16.16 -6.84 13.51
CA TYR A 51 -16.99 -7.10 14.70
C TYR A 51 -16.71 -6.07 15.80
N ALA A 52 -17.72 -5.81 16.64
CA ALA A 52 -17.56 -4.96 17.82
C ALA A 52 -16.95 -5.78 18.98
N LYS A 53 -15.75 -5.43 19.41
CA LYS A 53 -15.05 -6.10 20.53
C LYS A 53 -15.90 -6.20 21.82
N ARG A 54 -16.81 -5.23 22.05
CA ARG A 54 -17.73 -5.23 23.21
C ARG A 54 -18.75 -6.37 23.18
N ARG A 55 -19.06 -6.90 21.98
CA ARG A 55 -20.11 -7.92 21.78
C ARG A 55 -19.56 -9.35 21.86
N PHE A 56 -18.25 -9.51 21.59
CA PHE A 56 -17.61 -10.82 21.53
C PHE A 56 -16.28 -10.77 22.27
N HIS A 57 -16.14 -11.57 23.33
CA HIS A 57 -14.93 -11.65 24.15
C HIS A 57 -14.01 -12.77 23.63
N TYR A 58 -13.37 -12.53 22.49
CA TYR A 58 -12.32 -13.46 22.04
C TYR A 58 -11.02 -13.21 22.78
N ARG A 59 -10.47 -14.25 23.41
CA ARG A 59 -9.23 -14.17 24.21
C ARG A 59 -7.98 -13.94 23.38
N SER A 60 -8.01 -14.29 22.08
CA SER A 60 -6.88 -14.07 21.15
C SER A 60 -7.39 -13.92 19.72
N SER A 61 -6.56 -13.32 18.85
CA SER A 61 -6.84 -13.22 17.40
C SER A 61 -7.01 -14.58 16.73
N LYS A 62 -6.37 -15.63 17.26
CA LYS A 62 -6.47 -16.99 16.76
C LYS A 62 -7.84 -17.62 17.02
N SER A 63 -8.57 -17.18 18.04
CA SER A 63 -9.91 -17.67 18.40
C SER A 63 -11.05 -16.96 17.63
N ILE A 64 -10.73 -15.92 16.84
CA ILE A 64 -11.72 -15.20 16.04
C ILE A 64 -12.09 -16.06 14.83
N PRO A 65 -13.40 -16.38 14.61
CA PRO A 65 -13.85 -17.05 13.39
C PRO A 65 -13.40 -16.30 12.14
N LYS A 66 -13.03 -17.01 11.07
CA LYS A 66 -12.51 -16.41 9.84
C LYS A 66 -13.42 -15.29 9.31
N ALA A 67 -14.73 -15.51 9.29
CA ALA A 67 -15.72 -14.53 8.83
C ALA A 67 -15.81 -13.25 9.67
N LEU A 68 -15.23 -13.24 10.87
CA LEU A 68 -15.18 -12.07 11.76
C LEU A 68 -13.77 -11.44 11.84
N LYS A 69 -12.80 -11.99 11.14
CA LYS A 69 -11.48 -11.35 11.02
C LYS A 69 -11.59 -10.03 10.29
N ASN A 70 -10.72 -9.11 10.63
CA ASN A 70 -10.66 -7.80 9.98
C ASN A 70 -10.30 -7.93 8.49
N ASN A 71 -10.76 -6.97 7.71
CA ASN A 71 -10.25 -6.75 6.36
C ASN A 71 -9.07 -5.80 6.42
N HIS A 72 -8.01 -6.12 5.71
CA HIS A 72 -6.82 -5.28 5.58
C HIS A 72 -6.80 -4.62 4.22
N LEU A 73 -6.48 -3.32 4.22
CA LEU A 73 -6.46 -2.49 3.02
C LEU A 73 -5.08 -1.87 2.87
N PHE A 74 -4.68 -1.67 1.62
CA PHE A 74 -3.50 -0.91 1.30
C PHE A 74 -3.71 -0.13 0.00
N ILE A 75 -3.41 1.16 0.03
CA ILE A 75 -3.32 1.99 -1.17
C ILE A 75 -1.90 2.45 -1.36
N SER A 76 -1.43 2.52 -2.60
CA SER A 76 -0.07 2.96 -2.90
C SER A 76 0.08 3.46 -4.32
N PHE A 77 1.13 4.24 -4.55
CA PHE A 77 1.60 4.59 -5.89
C PHE A 77 3.13 4.66 -5.92
N ALA A 78 3.68 4.35 -7.09
CA ALA A 78 5.13 4.31 -7.31
C ALA A 78 5.49 4.62 -8.78
N PRO A 79 6.70 5.16 -9.05
CA PRO A 79 7.57 5.92 -8.15
C PRO A 79 6.91 7.23 -7.71
N ILE A 80 7.34 7.82 -6.56
CA ILE A 80 6.66 9.03 -6.00
C ILE A 80 6.76 10.22 -6.95
N LYS A 81 7.94 10.48 -7.53
CA LYS A 81 8.17 11.65 -8.40
C LYS A 81 7.44 11.57 -9.74
N HIS A 82 7.37 10.39 -10.33
CA HIS A 82 6.73 10.12 -11.62
C HIS A 82 5.93 8.82 -11.52
N PRO A 83 4.74 8.85 -10.92
CA PRO A 83 3.96 7.65 -10.71
C PRO A 83 3.56 6.98 -12.03
N THR A 84 3.88 5.70 -12.14
CA THR A 84 3.51 4.87 -13.29
C THR A 84 2.52 3.78 -12.91
N ILE A 85 2.39 3.50 -11.63
CA ILE A 85 1.42 2.54 -11.09
C ILE A 85 0.79 3.08 -9.82
N ALA A 86 -0.51 2.89 -9.68
CA ALA A 86 -1.26 3.09 -8.45
C ALA A 86 -2.07 1.82 -8.14
N LEU A 87 -2.14 1.43 -6.88
CA LEU A 87 -2.83 0.23 -6.42
C LEU A 87 -3.78 0.55 -5.28
N ALA A 88 -4.91 -0.17 -5.26
CA ALA A 88 -5.78 -0.29 -4.11
C ALA A 88 -6.07 -1.78 -3.89
N ILE A 89 -5.73 -2.29 -2.71
CA ILE A 89 -5.85 -3.71 -2.36
C ILE A 89 -6.74 -3.84 -1.14
N VAL A 90 -7.63 -4.80 -1.17
CA VAL A 90 -8.46 -5.24 -0.05
C VAL A 90 -8.25 -6.75 0.12
N VAL A 91 -7.84 -7.14 1.33
CA VAL A 91 -7.74 -8.55 1.73
C VAL A 91 -8.85 -8.83 2.73
N GLU A 92 -9.87 -9.54 2.30
CA GLU A 92 -11.00 -9.90 3.14
C GLU A 92 -10.62 -11.01 4.14
N HIS A 93 -10.96 -10.78 5.40
CA HIS A 93 -10.71 -11.72 6.51
C HIS A 93 -9.27 -12.21 6.60
N GLY A 94 -8.31 -11.41 6.15
CA GLY A 94 -6.90 -11.76 6.06
C GLY A 94 -5.98 -10.59 6.37
N GLU A 95 -4.69 -10.83 6.21
CA GLU A 95 -3.61 -9.90 6.49
C GLU A 95 -2.75 -9.73 5.24
N ASP A 96 -1.71 -8.87 5.30
CA ASP A 96 -0.65 -8.74 4.30
C ASP A 96 -1.05 -8.04 2.97
N ALA A 97 -1.97 -7.06 3.05
CA ALA A 97 -2.34 -6.27 1.86
C ALA A 97 -1.14 -5.47 1.29
N ASP A 98 -0.23 -5.00 2.13
CA ASP A 98 0.99 -4.30 1.74
C ASP A 98 2.03 -5.25 1.12
N GLY A 99 2.18 -6.49 1.60
CA GLY A 99 3.04 -7.50 0.98
C GLY A 99 2.57 -7.86 -0.43
N ILE A 100 1.28 -8.05 -0.63
CA ILE A 100 0.70 -8.28 -1.96
C ILE A 100 0.98 -7.09 -2.88
N ALA A 101 0.77 -5.85 -2.40
CA ALA A 101 1.08 -4.64 -3.15
C ALA A 101 2.54 -4.58 -3.57
N ARG A 102 3.46 -4.95 -2.66
CA ARG A 102 4.89 -5.01 -2.92
C ARG A 102 5.21 -5.93 -4.10
N HIS A 103 4.72 -7.15 -4.10
CA HIS A 103 4.95 -8.10 -5.18
C HIS A 103 4.41 -7.60 -6.53
N ILE A 104 3.25 -6.96 -6.55
CA ILE A 104 2.66 -6.41 -7.78
C ILE A 104 3.52 -5.27 -8.32
N ILE A 105 3.95 -4.33 -7.47
CA ILE A 105 4.75 -3.18 -7.90
C ILE A 105 6.13 -3.63 -8.37
N ASP A 106 6.80 -4.53 -7.64
CA ASP A 106 8.09 -5.08 -8.05
C ASP A 106 7.99 -5.71 -9.44
N ARG A 107 6.97 -6.53 -9.67
CA ARG A 107 6.78 -7.20 -10.96
C ARG A 107 6.46 -6.22 -12.08
N TYR A 108 5.61 -5.24 -11.81
CA TYR A 108 5.26 -4.20 -12.79
C TYR A 108 6.48 -3.41 -13.22
N LEU A 109 7.27 -2.91 -12.27
CA LEU A 109 8.44 -2.09 -12.57
C LEU A 109 9.54 -2.87 -13.29
N GLN A 110 9.78 -4.15 -12.92
CA GLN A 110 10.71 -5.04 -13.64
C GLN A 110 10.32 -5.22 -15.11
N LEU A 111 9.04 -5.45 -15.40
CA LEU A 111 8.56 -5.61 -16.78
C LEU A 111 8.71 -4.33 -17.61
N HIS A 112 8.53 -3.17 -16.99
CA HIS A 112 8.67 -1.89 -17.69
C HIS A 112 10.13 -1.51 -17.95
N GLN A 113 11.05 -1.85 -17.06
CA GLN A 113 12.49 -1.67 -17.27
C GLN A 113 12.99 -2.53 -18.42
N SER A 114 12.69 -3.82 -18.43
CA SER A 114 13.10 -4.74 -19.50
C SER A 114 12.51 -4.36 -20.86
N ASN A 115 11.32 -3.79 -20.92
CA ASN A 115 10.72 -3.31 -22.17
C ASN A 115 11.38 -2.00 -22.68
N SER A 116 11.85 -1.15 -21.79
CA SER A 116 12.57 0.08 -22.15
C SER A 116 13.95 -0.24 -22.72
N GLU A 117 14.66 -1.20 -22.12
CA GLU A 117 15.96 -1.68 -22.62
C GLU A 117 15.84 -2.35 -23.99
N ARG A 118 14.79 -3.15 -24.22
CA ARG A 118 14.54 -3.79 -25.54
C ARG A 118 14.18 -2.81 -26.65
N LYS A 119 13.62 -1.65 -26.32
CA LYS A 119 13.29 -0.61 -27.31
C LYS A 119 14.48 0.30 -27.63
N ALA A 120 15.51 0.30 -26.79
CA ALA A 120 16.72 1.09 -26.94
C ALA A 120 17.87 0.33 -27.64
N ALA A 121 17.73 -0.99 -27.82
CA ALA A 121 18.67 -1.86 -28.52
C ALA A 121 18.23 -2.10 -29.99
#